data_1b6867ac4f8659b938c2f8f867de4803
#
_entry.id   1b6867ac4f8659b938c2f8f867de4803
#
_cell.length_a   1.000
_cell.length_b   1.000
_cell.length_c   1.000
_cell.angle_alpha   90.00
_cell.angle_beta   90.00
_cell.angle_gamma   90.00
#
_symmetry.space_group_name_H-M   'P 1'
#
loop_
_entity.id
_entity.type
_entity.pdbx_description
1 polymer ?
#
loop_
_entity_poly.entity_id
_entity_poly.type
_entity_poly.pdbx_seq_one_letter_code
_entity_poly.pdbx_strand_id
1 'polypeptide(L)'
;NVMSLAEWRTLFELSDRYGFVIASDECYSEIYLDELNPPLGGMQAAVKLGRTDFRNLVSFSSLSKRSNVPGMRSGFVAGDAALMAKFLLYRTYHGSALSPVVSAASIAAWQDEAHVIDNRQQYRAKFDAVLPILQPVLDVTRPDASFYLWAGTKGPDADFVRDLLTHTNVTTLPGSFVGRTVNGVNPGQNRIRIALVAPLADCVEAAHRIADFVRKS
;
A
#
# COMPACT_ATOMS: atom_id res chain seq x y z
N ASN A 1 6.02 -2.15 -5.45
CA ASN A 1 7.12 -1.34 -5.98
C ASN A 1 6.83 0.13 -5.71
N VAL A 2 7.86 0.94 -5.57
CA VAL A 2 7.80 2.40 -5.52
C VAL A 2 8.23 2.99 -6.84
N MET A 3 7.63 4.13 -7.23
CA MET A 3 8.00 4.80 -8.48
C MET A 3 9.28 5.62 -8.30
N SER A 4 10.22 5.44 -9.22
CA SER A 4 11.41 6.26 -9.33
C SER A 4 11.11 7.65 -9.94
N LEU A 5 12.01 8.60 -9.76
CA LEU A 5 11.88 9.93 -10.39
C LEU A 5 11.83 9.86 -11.94
N ALA A 6 12.51 8.88 -12.54
CA ALA A 6 12.49 8.66 -13.98
C ALA A 6 11.11 8.17 -14.47
N GLU A 7 10.49 7.23 -13.72
CA GLU A 7 9.13 6.77 -14.03
C GLU A 7 8.10 7.88 -13.84
N TRP A 8 8.21 8.71 -12.79
CA TRP A 8 7.39 9.89 -12.62
C TRP A 8 7.53 10.86 -13.79
N ARG A 9 8.75 11.11 -14.27
CA ARG A 9 9.00 11.96 -15.45
C ARG A 9 8.25 11.43 -16.67
N THR A 10 8.41 10.14 -16.98
CA THR A 10 7.72 9.49 -18.10
C THR A 10 6.21 9.60 -17.98
N LEU A 11 5.66 9.39 -16.78
CA LEU A 11 4.23 9.47 -16.52
C LEU A 11 3.70 10.90 -16.74
N PHE A 12 4.43 11.94 -16.28
CA PHE A 12 4.07 13.32 -16.52
C PHE A 12 4.14 13.70 -18.01
N GLU A 13 5.17 13.27 -18.74
CA GLU A 13 5.28 13.50 -20.19
C GLU A 13 4.12 12.85 -20.96
N LEU A 14 3.71 11.63 -20.56
CA LEU A 14 2.54 10.98 -21.13
C LEU A 14 1.24 11.73 -20.80
N SER A 15 1.10 12.20 -19.56
CA SER A 15 -0.04 13.02 -19.15
C SER A 15 -0.14 14.32 -19.94
N ASP A 16 0.98 15.01 -20.16
CA ASP A 16 1.03 16.23 -20.97
C ASP A 16 0.66 15.95 -22.44
N ARG A 17 1.16 14.83 -22.96
CA ARG A 17 0.92 14.44 -24.36
C ARG A 17 -0.50 14.01 -24.64
N TYR A 18 -1.11 13.26 -23.71
CA TYR A 18 -2.42 12.65 -23.94
C TYR A 18 -3.56 13.29 -23.15
N GLY A 19 -3.26 14.24 -22.26
CA GLY A 19 -4.25 15.02 -21.52
C GLY A 19 -4.99 14.26 -20.42
N PHE A 20 -4.47 13.13 -19.92
CA PHE A 20 -5.08 12.41 -18.82
C PHE A 20 -4.64 12.95 -17.46
N VAL A 21 -5.51 12.78 -16.45
CA VAL A 21 -5.21 13.12 -15.06
C VAL A 21 -4.51 11.94 -14.39
N ILE A 22 -3.44 12.25 -13.66
CA ILE A 22 -2.76 11.29 -12.78
C ILE A 22 -3.41 11.36 -11.41
N ALA A 23 -4.02 10.26 -10.97
CA ALA A 23 -4.52 10.09 -9.61
C ALA A 23 -3.51 9.26 -8.81
N SER A 24 -2.72 9.91 -7.97
CA SER A 24 -1.72 9.27 -7.12
C SER A 24 -2.33 8.89 -5.78
N ASP A 25 -2.57 7.59 -5.56
CA ASP A 25 -3.03 7.09 -4.27
C ASP A 25 -1.82 6.84 -3.36
N GLU A 26 -1.59 7.78 -2.45
CA GLU A 26 -0.46 7.81 -1.53
C GLU A 26 -0.85 7.35 -0.11
N CYS A 27 -1.96 6.61 0.04
CA CYS A 27 -2.41 6.13 1.36
C CYS A 27 -1.40 5.20 2.07
N TYR A 28 -0.43 4.65 1.35
CA TYR A 28 0.64 3.79 1.88
C TYR A 28 2.02 4.46 1.89
N SER A 29 2.13 5.72 1.51
CA SER A 29 3.42 6.42 1.34
C SER A 29 4.31 6.41 2.59
N GLU A 30 3.69 6.36 3.77
CA GLU A 30 4.40 6.36 5.05
C GLU A 30 4.83 4.97 5.55
N ILE A 31 4.52 3.90 4.79
CA ILE A 31 4.91 2.54 5.15
C ILE A 31 6.01 2.06 4.20
N TYR A 32 7.24 2.45 4.52
CA TYR A 32 8.45 2.10 3.79
C TYR A 32 9.52 1.52 4.72
N LEU A 33 10.50 0.86 4.14
CA LEU A 33 11.45 0.04 4.92
C LEU A 33 12.85 0.68 5.05
N ASP A 34 13.18 1.65 4.20
CA ASP A 34 14.47 2.37 4.23
C ASP A 34 14.24 3.86 4.54
N GLU A 35 14.59 4.28 5.77
CA GLU A 35 14.45 5.68 6.21
C GLU A 35 15.35 6.65 5.44
N LEU A 36 16.44 6.17 4.81
CA LEU A 36 17.35 7.02 4.04
C LEU A 36 16.82 7.27 2.61
N ASN A 37 15.93 6.39 2.12
CA ASN A 37 15.36 6.47 0.78
C ASN A 37 13.84 6.36 0.82
N PRO A 38 13.13 7.36 1.37
CA PRO A 38 11.67 7.35 1.40
C PRO A 38 11.10 7.39 -0.02
N PRO A 39 9.97 6.71 -0.29
CA PRO A 39 9.31 6.76 -1.58
C PRO A 39 8.94 8.19 -2.00
N LEU A 40 9.08 8.49 -3.29
CA LEU A 40 8.63 9.77 -3.84
C LEU A 40 7.12 9.76 -4.05
N GLY A 41 6.40 10.68 -3.41
CA GLY A 41 5.03 11.02 -3.78
C GLY A 41 4.97 11.82 -5.08
N GLY A 42 3.81 11.82 -5.74
CA GLY A 42 3.63 12.49 -7.03
C GLY A 42 3.89 13.99 -6.97
N MET A 43 3.44 14.68 -5.92
CA MET A 43 3.69 16.12 -5.77
C MET A 43 5.18 16.42 -5.51
N GLN A 44 5.86 15.59 -4.72
CA GLN A 44 7.30 15.74 -4.47
C GLN A 44 8.11 15.50 -5.76
N ALA A 45 7.73 14.48 -6.53
CA ALA A 45 8.33 14.21 -7.83
C ALA A 45 8.09 15.35 -8.81
N ALA A 46 6.88 15.93 -8.86
CA ALA A 46 6.55 17.08 -9.69
C ALA A 46 7.45 18.28 -9.35
N VAL A 47 7.60 18.63 -8.07
CA VAL A 47 8.50 19.74 -7.65
C VAL A 47 9.94 19.46 -8.07
N LYS A 48 10.46 18.23 -7.86
CA LYS A 48 11.82 17.87 -8.29
C LYS A 48 12.04 17.97 -9.81
N LEU A 49 10.96 17.87 -10.59
CA LEU A 49 10.97 17.98 -12.05
C LEU A 49 10.59 19.41 -12.54
N GLY A 50 10.48 20.39 -11.64
CA GLY A 50 10.16 21.78 -11.97
C GLY A 50 8.68 22.04 -12.27
N ARG A 51 7.79 21.09 -11.97
CA ARG A 51 6.34 21.18 -12.21
C ARG A 51 5.62 21.70 -10.96
N THR A 52 5.74 22.99 -10.70
CA THR A 52 5.20 23.62 -9.47
C THR A 52 3.71 23.96 -9.55
N ASP A 53 3.11 23.89 -10.73
CA ASP A 53 1.67 24.05 -10.96
C ASP A 53 0.88 22.76 -10.74
N PHE A 54 1.55 21.63 -10.58
CA PHE A 54 0.96 20.28 -10.41
C PHE A 54 -0.05 19.90 -11.50
N ARG A 55 0.10 20.45 -12.69
CA ARG A 55 -0.84 20.25 -13.80
C ARG A 55 -1.16 18.77 -14.00
N ASN A 56 -2.45 18.46 -14.09
CA ASN A 56 -3.02 17.12 -14.25
C ASN A 56 -2.66 16.12 -13.13
N LEU A 57 -2.14 16.55 -11.99
CA LEU A 57 -1.84 15.68 -10.86
C LEU A 57 -2.81 15.90 -9.72
N VAL A 58 -3.31 14.81 -9.16
CA VAL A 58 -4.11 14.77 -7.93
C VAL A 58 -3.54 13.69 -7.03
N SER A 59 -3.08 14.04 -5.83
CA SER A 59 -2.58 13.12 -4.81
C SER A 59 -3.59 12.95 -3.69
N PHE A 60 -3.80 11.70 -3.30
CA PHE A 60 -4.69 11.31 -2.20
C PHE A 60 -3.86 10.74 -1.06
N SER A 61 -4.10 11.19 0.16
CA SER A 61 -3.47 10.64 1.36
C SER A 61 -4.48 10.37 2.45
N SER A 62 -4.14 9.52 3.42
CA SER A 62 -5.06 9.08 4.46
C SER A 62 -4.35 8.72 5.76
N LEU A 63 -5.00 9.00 6.89
CA LEU A 63 -4.59 8.50 8.20
C LEU A 63 -4.81 7.00 8.39
N SER A 64 -5.53 6.35 7.48
CA SER A 64 -5.89 4.93 7.60
C SER A 64 -4.68 4.02 7.79
N LYS A 65 -3.58 4.28 7.07
CA LYS A 65 -2.35 3.48 7.13
C LYS A 65 -1.19 4.21 7.79
N ARG A 66 -1.12 5.53 7.63
CA ARG A 66 -0.13 6.37 8.30
C ARG A 66 -0.24 6.27 9.83
N SER A 67 -1.46 6.32 10.36
CA SER A 67 -1.74 6.38 11.79
C SER A 67 -2.58 5.21 12.32
N ASN A 68 -2.80 4.16 11.52
CA ASN A 68 -3.58 2.97 11.88
C ASN A 68 -5.01 3.26 12.37
N VAL A 69 -5.65 4.34 11.86
CA VAL A 69 -7.00 4.76 12.24
C VAL A 69 -7.98 4.76 11.04
N PRO A 70 -8.16 3.63 10.35
CA PRO A 70 -9.00 3.58 9.15
C PRO A 70 -10.47 3.92 9.44
N GLY A 71 -10.94 3.71 10.68
CA GLY A 71 -12.29 4.01 11.12
C GLY A 71 -12.61 5.51 11.18
N MET A 72 -11.62 6.38 11.32
CA MET A 72 -11.80 7.82 11.33
C MET A 72 -12.25 8.40 9.98
N ARG A 73 -12.06 7.67 8.87
CA ARG A 73 -12.40 8.13 7.51
C ARG A 73 -11.79 9.50 7.17
N SER A 74 -10.56 9.74 7.65
CA SER A 74 -9.83 10.99 7.48
C SER A 74 -8.69 10.87 6.48
N GLY A 75 -8.55 11.87 5.63
CA GLY A 75 -7.52 12.02 4.63
C GLY A 75 -7.63 13.38 3.95
N PHE A 76 -6.76 13.63 2.99
CA PHE A 76 -6.81 14.84 2.17
C PHE A 76 -6.53 14.53 0.70
N VAL A 77 -6.89 15.49 -0.13
CA VAL A 77 -6.53 15.52 -1.55
C VAL A 77 -5.87 16.85 -1.87
N ALA A 78 -4.83 16.80 -2.70
CA ALA A 78 -4.10 17.98 -3.12
C ALA A 78 -3.60 17.80 -4.57
N GLY A 79 -3.27 18.90 -5.26
CA GLY A 79 -2.73 18.83 -6.64
C GLY A 79 -3.10 20.02 -7.49
N ASP A 80 -3.40 19.76 -8.77
CA ASP A 80 -3.79 20.76 -9.77
C ASP A 80 -4.93 21.65 -9.28
N ALA A 81 -4.68 22.97 -9.21
CA ALA A 81 -5.64 23.94 -8.65
C ALA A 81 -6.98 23.97 -9.42
N ALA A 82 -6.94 23.78 -10.75
CA ALA A 82 -8.15 23.78 -11.56
C ALA A 82 -9.01 22.53 -11.31
N LEU A 83 -8.37 21.38 -11.10
CA LEU A 83 -9.05 20.15 -10.69
C LEU A 83 -9.57 20.25 -9.26
N MET A 84 -8.77 20.81 -8.35
CA MET A 84 -9.17 20.98 -6.94
C MET A 84 -10.38 21.89 -6.79
N ALA A 85 -10.49 22.97 -7.55
CA ALA A 85 -11.66 23.85 -7.53
C ALA A 85 -12.96 23.10 -7.90
N LYS A 86 -12.91 22.26 -8.94
CA LYS A 86 -14.06 21.42 -9.35
C LYS A 86 -14.35 20.32 -8.36
N PHE A 87 -13.31 19.69 -7.81
CA PHE A 87 -13.46 18.66 -6.79
C PHE A 87 -14.08 19.21 -5.50
N LEU A 88 -13.65 20.39 -5.04
CA LEU A 88 -14.22 21.05 -3.87
C LEU A 88 -15.71 21.36 -4.06
N LEU A 89 -16.08 21.91 -5.25
CA LEU A 89 -17.47 22.15 -5.58
C LEU A 89 -18.31 20.86 -5.54
N TYR A 90 -17.80 19.79 -6.14
CA TYR A 90 -18.45 18.48 -6.10
C TYR A 90 -18.63 17.97 -4.66
N ARG A 91 -17.57 18.07 -3.84
CA ARG A 91 -17.57 17.63 -2.44
C ARG A 91 -18.51 18.45 -1.53
N THR A 92 -18.79 19.69 -1.89
CA THR A 92 -19.75 20.54 -1.15
C THR A 92 -21.17 19.93 -1.13
N TYR A 93 -21.54 19.22 -2.21
CA TYR A 93 -22.87 18.65 -2.37
C TYR A 93 -22.88 17.12 -2.29
N HIS A 94 -21.75 16.46 -2.40
CA HIS A 94 -21.64 15.00 -2.45
C HIS A 94 -20.66 14.47 -1.42
N GLY A 95 -21.18 13.69 -0.48
CA GLY A 95 -20.44 13.09 0.62
C GLY A 95 -20.46 13.93 1.90
N SER A 96 -20.04 13.30 3.00
CA SER A 96 -20.04 13.90 4.32
C SER A 96 -18.78 14.73 4.58
N ALA A 97 -18.93 15.83 5.35
CA ALA A 97 -17.81 16.49 5.99
C ALA A 97 -17.32 15.69 7.22
N LEU A 98 -16.06 15.88 7.61
CA LEU A 98 -15.55 15.35 8.87
C LEU A 98 -16.26 16.03 10.05
N SER A 99 -16.57 15.26 11.09
CA SER A 99 -17.06 15.87 12.34
C SER A 99 -15.95 16.69 13.02
N PRO A 100 -16.27 17.71 13.84
CA PRO A 100 -15.26 18.48 14.56
C PRO A 100 -14.32 17.61 15.43
N VAL A 101 -14.84 16.54 16.03
CA VAL A 101 -14.06 15.60 16.84
C VAL A 101 -13.03 14.86 15.97
N VAL A 102 -13.45 14.32 14.81
CA VAL A 102 -12.53 13.65 13.88
C VAL A 102 -11.52 14.64 13.30
N SER A 103 -11.92 15.88 13.03
CA SER A 103 -11.00 16.92 12.55
C SER A 103 -9.92 17.25 13.58
N ALA A 104 -10.28 17.43 14.85
CA ALA A 104 -9.30 17.68 15.92
C ALA A 104 -8.34 16.52 16.12
N ALA A 105 -8.84 15.28 16.15
CA ALA A 105 -8.01 14.08 16.23
C ALA A 105 -7.10 13.91 14.99
N SER A 106 -7.59 14.29 13.81
CA SER A 106 -6.80 14.25 12.56
C SER A 106 -5.65 15.25 12.60
N ILE A 107 -5.88 16.46 13.08
CA ILE A 107 -4.82 17.48 13.25
C ILE A 107 -3.72 16.93 14.15
N ALA A 108 -4.07 16.37 15.31
CA ALA A 108 -3.12 15.79 16.23
C ALA A 108 -2.31 14.65 15.58
N ALA A 109 -2.98 13.76 14.83
CA ALA A 109 -2.33 12.65 14.14
C ALA A 109 -1.39 13.12 13.02
N TRP A 110 -1.77 14.15 12.26
CA TRP A 110 -0.90 14.73 11.22
C TRP A 110 0.31 15.49 11.78
N GLN A 111 0.23 15.99 12.99
CA GLN A 111 1.33 16.72 13.66
C GLN A 111 2.30 15.80 14.42
N ASP A 112 1.93 14.56 14.66
CA ASP A 112 2.78 13.58 15.35
C ASP A 112 3.47 12.65 14.36
N GLU A 113 4.79 12.76 14.25
CA GLU A 113 5.64 11.86 13.47
C GLU A 113 6.19 10.67 14.27
N ALA A 114 6.21 10.75 15.60
CA ALA A 114 6.81 9.72 16.42
C ALA A 114 6.11 8.37 16.25
N HIS A 115 4.77 8.34 16.25
CA HIS A 115 4.03 7.12 16.03
C HIS A 115 4.19 6.55 14.62
N VAL A 116 4.44 7.40 13.61
CA VAL A 116 4.66 6.96 12.23
C VAL A 116 5.99 6.25 12.08
N ILE A 117 7.04 6.80 12.70
CA ILE A 117 8.37 6.19 12.74
C ILE A 117 8.32 4.85 13.49
N ASP A 118 7.67 4.80 14.66
CA ASP A 118 7.47 3.57 15.44
C ASP A 118 6.73 2.50 14.62
N ASN A 119 5.66 2.88 13.95
CA ASN A 119 4.90 1.97 13.09
C ASN A 119 5.78 1.36 11.98
N ARG A 120 6.64 2.16 11.31
CA ARG A 120 7.59 1.65 10.33
C ARG A 120 8.61 0.68 10.94
N GLN A 121 9.11 0.98 12.16
CA GLN A 121 10.04 0.09 12.87
C GLN A 121 9.39 -1.26 13.18
N GLN A 122 8.14 -1.27 13.63
CA GLN A 122 7.40 -2.49 13.88
C GLN A 122 7.22 -3.33 12.61
N TYR A 123 6.90 -2.71 11.47
CA TYR A 123 6.81 -3.45 10.20
C TYR A 123 8.17 -3.99 9.76
N ARG A 124 9.26 -3.24 9.89
CA ARG A 124 10.63 -3.76 9.61
C ARG A 124 10.92 -5.02 10.42
N ALA A 125 10.68 -4.96 11.73
CA ALA A 125 10.89 -6.10 12.63
C ALA A 125 10.08 -7.34 12.19
N LYS A 126 8.84 -7.15 11.72
CA LYS A 126 8.02 -8.26 11.20
C LYS A 126 8.60 -8.86 9.91
N PHE A 127 9.05 -8.04 8.96
CA PHE A 127 9.71 -8.53 7.76
C PHE A 127 11.01 -9.27 8.07
N ASP A 128 11.82 -8.74 8.99
CA ASP A 128 13.10 -9.34 9.39
C ASP A 128 12.91 -10.71 10.04
N ALA A 129 11.83 -10.89 10.81
CA ALA A 129 11.52 -12.15 11.48
C ALA A 129 10.83 -13.17 10.55
N VAL A 130 9.92 -12.73 9.68
CA VAL A 130 9.06 -13.62 8.88
C VAL A 130 9.76 -14.10 7.59
N LEU A 131 10.50 -13.23 6.91
CA LEU A 131 11.12 -13.60 5.62
C LEU A 131 12.06 -14.79 5.70
N PRO A 132 12.98 -14.92 6.68
CA PRO A 132 13.85 -16.08 6.80
C PRO A 132 13.09 -17.41 6.96
N ILE A 133 11.86 -17.38 7.48
CA ILE A 133 11.02 -18.57 7.67
C ILE A 133 10.34 -18.95 6.34
N LEU A 134 9.88 -17.96 5.57
CA LEU A 134 9.08 -18.20 4.36
C LEU A 134 9.92 -18.39 3.09
N GLN A 135 11.04 -17.70 2.95
CA GLN A 135 11.90 -17.77 1.75
C GLN A 135 12.39 -19.17 1.39
N PRO A 136 12.68 -20.09 2.34
CA PRO A 136 13.08 -21.45 2.00
C PRO A 136 11.96 -22.31 1.38
N VAL A 137 10.69 -21.88 1.50
CA VAL A 137 9.52 -22.69 1.12
C VAL A 137 8.60 -22.02 0.09
N LEU A 138 8.66 -20.70 -0.03
CA LEU A 138 7.87 -19.90 -0.98
C LEU A 138 8.76 -18.97 -1.80
N ASP A 139 8.36 -18.73 -3.04
CA ASP A 139 8.94 -17.64 -3.85
C ASP A 139 8.44 -16.29 -3.31
N VAL A 140 9.22 -15.71 -2.38
CA VAL A 140 8.88 -14.44 -1.74
C VAL A 140 10.13 -13.59 -1.52
N THR A 141 10.01 -12.30 -1.82
CA THR A 141 11.06 -11.31 -1.60
C THR A 141 10.56 -10.18 -0.70
N ARG A 142 11.51 -9.46 -0.10
CA ARG A 142 11.21 -8.24 0.64
C ARG A 142 10.71 -7.17 -0.32
N PRO A 143 9.55 -6.55 -0.09
CA PRO A 143 9.08 -5.44 -0.90
C PRO A 143 9.87 -4.15 -0.58
N ASP A 144 9.86 -3.18 -1.51
CA ASP A 144 10.44 -1.85 -1.27
C ASP A 144 9.67 -1.08 -0.18
N ALA A 145 8.38 -1.28 -0.11
CA ALA A 145 7.46 -0.62 0.82
C ALA A 145 6.20 -1.47 1.05
N SER A 146 5.26 -0.98 1.89
CA SER A 146 4.05 -1.69 2.28
C SER A 146 4.26 -2.65 3.45
N PHE A 147 3.17 -3.31 3.87
CA PHE A 147 3.15 -4.33 4.93
C PHE A 147 2.67 -5.69 4.41
N TYR A 148 2.73 -5.89 3.10
CA TYR A 148 2.35 -7.14 2.44
C TYR A 148 3.56 -7.89 1.94
N LEU A 149 3.49 -9.22 2.02
CA LEU A 149 4.29 -10.11 1.20
C LEU A 149 3.44 -10.59 0.01
N TRP A 150 4.08 -10.70 -1.15
CA TRP A 150 3.50 -11.22 -2.37
C TRP A 150 4.24 -12.49 -2.75
N ALA A 151 3.72 -13.64 -2.32
CA ALA A 151 4.40 -14.91 -2.39
C ALA A 151 3.86 -15.78 -3.54
N GLY A 152 4.74 -16.50 -4.23
CA GLY A 152 4.36 -17.48 -5.24
C GLY A 152 3.87 -18.78 -4.62
N THR A 153 2.90 -19.43 -5.27
CA THR A 153 2.42 -20.77 -4.94
C THR A 153 2.75 -21.77 -6.04
N LYS A 154 2.93 -23.04 -5.70
CA LYS A 154 3.21 -24.11 -6.66
C LYS A 154 2.00 -24.55 -7.50
N GLY A 155 0.82 -24.04 -7.19
CA GLY A 155 -0.44 -24.38 -7.85
C GLY A 155 -1.44 -23.23 -7.76
N PRO A 156 -2.72 -23.47 -8.09
CA PRO A 156 -3.76 -22.46 -8.06
C PRO A 156 -3.85 -21.78 -6.69
N ASP A 157 -3.74 -20.46 -6.67
CA ASP A 157 -3.69 -19.66 -5.45
C ASP A 157 -4.96 -19.75 -4.60
N ALA A 158 -6.14 -19.89 -5.24
CA ALA A 158 -7.39 -20.06 -4.52
C ALA A 158 -7.46 -21.40 -3.77
N ASP A 159 -7.00 -22.48 -4.39
CA ASP A 159 -6.93 -23.80 -3.75
C ASP A 159 -5.92 -23.80 -2.62
N PHE A 160 -4.73 -23.22 -2.85
CA PHE A 160 -3.70 -23.07 -1.83
C PHE A 160 -4.22 -22.33 -0.59
N VAL A 161 -4.91 -21.20 -0.77
CA VAL A 161 -5.46 -20.38 0.35
C VAL A 161 -6.54 -21.15 1.11
N ARG A 162 -7.44 -21.86 0.40
CA ARG A 162 -8.48 -22.69 1.01
C ARG A 162 -7.86 -23.78 1.88
N ASP A 163 -6.88 -24.50 1.33
CA ASP A 163 -6.25 -25.63 2.01
C ASP A 163 -5.37 -25.16 3.18
N LEU A 164 -4.64 -24.05 3.00
CA LEU A 164 -3.88 -23.39 4.08
C LEU A 164 -4.82 -23.04 5.25
N LEU A 165 -5.93 -22.38 4.98
CA LEU A 165 -6.91 -22.02 6.02
C LEU A 165 -7.45 -23.27 6.74
N THR A 166 -7.82 -24.30 5.97
CA THR A 166 -8.41 -25.52 6.51
C THR A 166 -7.45 -26.27 7.46
N HIS A 167 -6.15 -26.32 7.09
CA HIS A 167 -5.19 -27.13 7.83
C HIS A 167 -4.43 -26.35 8.91
N THR A 168 -4.34 -25.02 8.80
CA THR A 168 -3.48 -24.22 9.67
C THR A 168 -4.18 -23.08 10.38
N ASN A 169 -5.43 -22.80 10.03
CA ASN A 169 -6.19 -21.62 10.50
C ASN A 169 -5.44 -20.28 10.23
N VAL A 170 -4.70 -20.20 9.11
CA VAL A 170 -4.05 -18.97 8.65
C VAL A 170 -4.75 -18.45 7.42
N THR A 171 -5.24 -17.22 7.52
CA THR A 171 -5.95 -16.54 6.40
C THR A 171 -4.96 -15.71 5.59
N THR A 172 -4.93 -15.96 4.28
CA THR A 172 -4.24 -15.16 3.28
C THR A 172 -5.20 -14.80 2.15
N LEU A 173 -4.79 -13.99 1.20
CA LEU A 173 -5.66 -13.60 0.08
C LEU A 173 -5.12 -14.14 -1.23
N PRO A 174 -5.94 -14.88 -2.03
CA PRO A 174 -5.55 -15.30 -3.37
C PRO A 174 -5.22 -14.09 -4.24
N GLY A 175 -4.09 -14.14 -4.93
CA GLY A 175 -3.65 -13.05 -5.80
C GLY A 175 -4.55 -12.86 -7.01
N SER A 176 -5.08 -13.97 -7.56
CA SER A 176 -6.04 -13.93 -8.68
C SER A 176 -7.31 -13.13 -8.36
N PHE A 177 -7.70 -13.01 -7.09
CA PHE A 177 -8.88 -12.24 -6.66
C PHE A 177 -8.63 -10.73 -6.60
N VAL A 178 -7.39 -10.31 -6.53
CA VAL A 178 -7.00 -8.87 -6.54
C VAL A 178 -6.40 -8.45 -7.88
N GLY A 179 -6.07 -9.40 -8.74
CA GLY A 179 -5.63 -9.17 -10.11
C GLY A 179 -6.80 -9.09 -11.07
N ARG A 180 -6.70 -8.21 -12.09
CA ARG A 180 -7.62 -8.20 -13.23
C ARG A 180 -6.99 -8.91 -14.40
N THR A 181 -7.74 -9.85 -15.02
CA THR A 181 -7.29 -10.52 -16.24
C THR A 181 -7.30 -9.54 -17.41
N VAL A 182 -6.15 -9.42 -18.07
CA VAL A 182 -5.96 -8.61 -19.27
C VAL A 182 -5.29 -9.49 -20.33
N ASN A 183 -5.89 -9.56 -21.52
CA ASN A 183 -5.39 -10.40 -22.63
C ASN A 183 -5.15 -11.86 -22.21
N GLY A 184 -6.04 -12.42 -21.39
CA GLY A 184 -5.94 -13.81 -20.92
C GLY A 184 -4.94 -14.05 -19.78
N VAL A 185 -4.23 -13.02 -19.31
CA VAL A 185 -3.25 -13.12 -18.22
C VAL A 185 -3.77 -12.41 -16.98
N ASN A 186 -3.83 -13.12 -15.84
CA ASN A 186 -4.07 -12.54 -14.53
C ASN A 186 -2.73 -12.43 -13.79
N PRO A 187 -2.23 -11.20 -13.49
CA PRO A 187 -0.92 -11.00 -12.83
C PRO A 187 -0.89 -11.52 -11.39
N GLY A 188 -2.03 -11.78 -10.79
CA GLY A 188 -2.16 -12.36 -9.45
C GLY A 188 -2.24 -13.89 -9.43
N GLN A 189 -2.31 -14.55 -10.59
CA GLN A 189 -2.41 -15.99 -10.65
C GLN A 189 -1.19 -16.69 -10.03
N ASN A 190 -1.44 -17.74 -9.24
CA ASN A 190 -0.42 -18.49 -8.50
C ASN A 190 0.39 -17.60 -7.53
N ARG A 191 -0.26 -16.59 -6.97
CA ARG A 191 0.29 -15.70 -5.94
C ARG A 191 -0.67 -15.59 -4.77
N ILE A 192 -0.11 -15.34 -3.58
CA ILE A 192 -0.89 -15.02 -2.38
C ILE A 192 -0.38 -13.72 -1.76
N ARG A 193 -1.31 -12.97 -1.18
CA ARG A 193 -0.99 -11.79 -0.39
C ARG A 193 -1.04 -12.13 1.09
N ILE A 194 0.07 -11.96 1.79
CA ILE A 194 0.20 -12.14 3.23
C ILE A 194 0.34 -10.76 3.86
N ALA A 195 -0.58 -10.38 4.77
CA ALA A 195 -0.55 -9.10 5.47
C ALA A 195 0.10 -9.25 6.85
N LEU A 196 1.19 -8.54 7.12
CA LEU A 196 1.92 -8.59 8.40
C LEU A 196 1.32 -7.61 9.43
N VAL A 197 -0.01 -7.59 9.59
CA VAL A 197 -0.72 -6.63 10.46
C VAL A 197 -0.84 -7.09 11.91
N ALA A 198 -0.83 -8.39 12.17
CA ALA A 198 -0.89 -8.95 13.51
C ALA A 198 0.35 -8.59 14.36
N PRO A 199 0.34 -8.75 15.68
CA PRO A 199 1.53 -8.66 16.52
C PRO A 199 2.70 -9.50 15.98
N LEU A 200 3.95 -9.12 16.29
CA LEU A 200 5.14 -9.79 15.77
C LEU A 200 5.13 -11.31 16.06
N ALA A 201 4.78 -11.69 17.29
CA ALA A 201 4.73 -13.11 17.70
C ALA A 201 3.74 -13.92 16.85
N ASP A 202 2.56 -13.36 16.58
CA ASP A 202 1.52 -14.01 15.78
C ASP A 202 1.94 -14.11 14.30
N CYS A 203 2.62 -13.08 13.77
CA CYS A 203 3.18 -13.11 12.41
C CYS A 203 4.24 -14.23 12.27
N VAL A 204 5.11 -14.38 13.25
CA VAL A 204 6.15 -15.44 13.28
C VAL A 204 5.50 -16.82 13.40
N GLU A 205 4.53 -16.99 14.29
CA GLU A 205 3.80 -18.25 14.43
C GLU A 205 3.08 -18.64 13.13
N ALA A 206 2.37 -17.68 12.52
CA ALA A 206 1.70 -17.92 11.24
C ALA A 206 2.68 -18.29 10.13
N ALA A 207 3.87 -17.65 10.10
CA ALA A 207 4.91 -17.98 9.13
C ALA A 207 5.41 -19.43 9.30
N HIS A 208 5.60 -19.91 10.53
CA HIS A 208 5.95 -21.31 10.78
C HIS A 208 4.83 -22.27 10.32
N ARG A 209 3.57 -21.97 10.62
CA ARG A 209 2.43 -22.79 10.16
C ARG A 209 2.38 -22.86 8.63
N ILE A 210 2.59 -21.74 7.93
CA ILE A 210 2.67 -21.69 6.46
C ILE A 210 3.82 -22.55 5.97
N ALA A 211 5.02 -22.40 6.56
CA ALA A 211 6.20 -23.16 6.14
C ALA A 211 6.00 -24.67 6.34
N ASP A 212 5.42 -25.10 7.45
CA ASP A 212 5.13 -26.50 7.72
C ASP A 212 4.08 -27.08 6.79
N PHE A 213 3.04 -26.29 6.45
CA PHE A 213 2.04 -26.67 5.46
C PHE A 213 2.69 -26.90 4.08
N VAL A 214 3.51 -25.97 3.61
CA VAL A 214 4.15 -26.06 2.30
C VAL A 214 5.13 -27.24 2.21
N ARG A 215 5.82 -27.60 3.30
CA ARG A 215 6.72 -28.78 3.34
C ARG A 215 5.98 -30.10 3.27
N LYS A 216 4.71 -30.14 3.69
CA LYS A 216 3.88 -31.35 3.73
C LYS A 216 3.02 -31.51 2.47
N SER A 217 2.87 -30.46 1.65
CA SER A 217 2.15 -30.43 0.37
C SER A 217 3.07 -30.80 -0.79
#